data_e035c3e287a2eb78186303665add5740
#
_entry.id   e035c3e287a2eb78186303665add5740
#
_cell.length_a   1.000
_cell.length_b   1.000
_cell.length_c   1.000
_cell.angle_alpha   90.00
_cell.angle_beta   90.00
_cell.angle_gamma   90.00
#
_symmetry.space_group_name_H-M   'P 1'
#
loop_
_entity.id
_entity.type
_entity.pdbx_description
1 polymer ?
#
loop_
_entity_poly.entity_id
_entity_poly.type
_entity_poly.pdbx_seq_one_letter_code
_entity_poly.pdbx_strand_id
1 'polypeptide(L)'
;NEVVNDMKCSRHEIHPMYPSDFASQLNVLSLKEMKEAIHHLLDIRDENTWMLFGTLPIYPCLNDEYDQHLLQRLRKSKNVTMRNDPDGRSRLNVNVFTGDVIVTDFGDENGTISNIQKDKLTDVFNQWLNTDLAQSLNCHCAEYQCLGPNVLVKNMYYPNTDFKKKEQIMHQHQIFS
;
A
#
# COMPACT_ATOMS: atom_id res chain seq x y z
N ASN A 1 1.55 -18.75 13.91
CA ASN A 1 2.31 -19.99 13.65
C ASN A 1 1.45 -21.25 13.67
N GLU A 2 0.53 -21.44 14.62
CA GLU A 2 -0.34 -22.62 14.69
C GLU A 2 -1.06 -22.85 13.35
N VAL A 3 -1.78 -21.87 12.84
CA VAL A 3 -2.55 -22.01 11.58
C VAL A 3 -1.64 -22.40 10.41
N VAL A 4 -0.48 -21.77 10.26
CA VAL A 4 0.42 -22.05 9.13
C VAL A 4 1.09 -23.41 9.28
N ASN A 5 1.56 -23.74 10.48
CA ASN A 5 2.29 -24.98 10.74
C ASN A 5 1.36 -26.20 10.85
N ASP A 6 0.25 -26.07 11.56
CA ASP A 6 -0.68 -27.19 11.78
C ASP A 6 -1.47 -27.52 10.51
N MET A 7 -1.84 -26.50 9.74
CA MET A 7 -2.53 -26.69 8.45
C MET A 7 -1.56 -26.94 7.29
N LYS A 8 -0.24 -26.92 7.51
CA LYS A 8 0.80 -27.12 6.49
C LYS A 8 0.63 -26.22 5.28
N CYS A 9 0.33 -24.94 5.52
CA CYS A 9 0.16 -23.96 4.46
C CYS A 9 1.48 -23.72 3.75
N SER A 10 1.47 -23.78 2.42
CA SER A 10 2.65 -23.47 1.60
C SER A 10 2.88 -21.97 1.44
N ARG A 11 1.85 -21.16 1.72
CA ARG A 11 1.85 -19.70 1.58
C ARG A 11 1.09 -19.04 2.73
N HIS A 12 1.70 -17.96 3.24
CA HIS A 12 1.09 -17.08 4.24
C HIS A 12 1.02 -15.66 3.65
N GLU A 13 -0.16 -15.16 3.41
CA GLU A 13 -0.40 -13.80 2.92
C GLU A 13 -0.89 -12.92 4.06
N ILE A 14 -0.23 -11.77 4.23
CA ILE A 14 -0.45 -10.85 5.36
C ILE A 14 -0.76 -9.48 4.80
N HIS A 15 -1.91 -8.96 5.17
CA HIS A 15 -2.34 -7.61 4.83
C HIS A 15 -2.57 -6.79 6.10
N PRO A 16 -2.16 -5.51 6.13
CA PRO A 16 -2.67 -4.58 7.12
C PRO A 16 -4.19 -4.52 7.01
N MET A 17 -4.86 -4.42 8.15
CA MET A 17 -6.28 -4.15 8.15
C MET A 17 -6.50 -2.66 7.92
N TYR A 18 -7.28 -2.33 6.91
CA TYR A 18 -7.78 -0.99 6.68
C TYR A 18 -9.25 -0.91 7.11
N PRO A 19 -9.69 0.22 7.69
CA PRO A 19 -11.09 0.39 8.06
C PRO A 19 -11.99 0.22 6.84
N SER A 20 -13.06 -0.53 7.03
CA SER A 20 -14.16 -0.64 6.09
C SER A 20 -15.47 -0.52 6.85
N ASP A 21 -16.59 -0.33 6.17
CA ASP A 21 -17.91 -0.24 6.79
C ASP A 21 -18.21 -1.43 7.70
N PHE A 22 -17.71 -2.61 7.33
CA PHE A 22 -17.85 -3.85 8.11
C PHE A 22 -16.85 -3.99 9.24
N ALA A 23 -15.75 -3.27 9.21
CA ALA A 23 -14.63 -3.38 10.14
C ALA A 23 -14.36 -2.07 10.91
N SER A 24 -15.28 -1.12 10.89
CA SER A 24 -15.14 0.21 11.53
C SER A 24 -14.93 0.16 13.05
N GLN A 25 -15.32 -0.95 13.69
CA GLN A 25 -15.17 -1.16 15.14
C GLN A 25 -13.84 -1.80 15.54
N LEU A 26 -13.04 -2.25 14.58
CA LEU A 26 -11.76 -2.89 14.87
C LEU A 26 -10.68 -1.83 15.07
N ASN A 27 -9.86 -2.04 16.10
CA ASN A 27 -8.69 -1.20 16.33
C ASN A 27 -7.64 -1.47 15.25
N VAL A 28 -7.30 -0.44 14.51
CA VAL A 28 -6.23 -0.50 13.52
C VAL A 28 -4.89 -0.34 14.21
N LEU A 29 -3.90 -1.10 13.80
CA LEU A 29 -2.55 -0.94 14.31
C LEU A 29 -2.00 0.45 13.95
N SER A 30 -1.35 1.09 14.91
CA SER A 30 -0.52 2.25 14.60
C SER A 30 0.63 1.86 13.65
N LEU A 31 1.21 2.83 12.98
CA LEU A 31 2.35 2.60 12.09
C LEU A 31 3.53 1.90 12.81
N LYS A 32 3.77 2.26 14.07
CA LYS A 32 4.79 1.64 14.91
C LYS A 32 4.49 0.18 15.19
N GLU A 33 3.29 -0.12 15.69
CA GLU A 33 2.86 -1.49 15.99
C GLU A 33 2.89 -2.39 14.77
N MET A 34 2.50 -1.87 13.60
CA MET A 34 2.56 -2.60 12.34
C MET A 34 4.01 -2.95 11.96
N LYS A 35 4.93 -2.01 12.05
CA LYS A 35 6.35 -2.24 11.78
C LYS A 35 6.94 -3.29 12.74
N GLU A 36 6.61 -3.20 14.02
CA GLU A 36 7.01 -4.19 15.03
C GLU A 36 6.43 -5.58 14.74
N ALA A 37 5.16 -5.66 14.33
CA ALA A 37 4.52 -6.91 13.95
C ALA A 37 5.20 -7.56 12.73
N ILE A 38 5.59 -6.78 11.73
CA ILE A 38 6.32 -7.28 10.56
C ILE A 38 7.68 -7.86 10.97
N HIS A 39 8.43 -7.15 11.83
CA HIS A 39 9.69 -7.68 12.36
C HIS A 39 9.48 -9.00 13.10
N HIS A 40 8.50 -9.05 13.98
CA HIS A 40 8.18 -10.25 14.73
C HIS A 40 7.79 -11.42 13.81
N LEU A 41 6.97 -11.19 12.81
CA LEU A 41 6.59 -12.21 11.84
C LEU A 41 7.81 -12.74 11.07
N LEU A 42 8.75 -11.87 10.69
CA LEU A 42 9.99 -12.29 10.05
C LEU A 42 10.91 -13.10 10.99
N ASP A 43 10.84 -12.87 12.30
CA ASP A 43 11.63 -13.63 13.30
C ASP A 43 11.10 -15.03 13.51
N ILE A 44 9.76 -15.19 13.54
CA ILE A 44 9.12 -16.45 13.95
C ILE A 44 8.65 -17.34 12.78
N ARG A 45 8.76 -16.87 11.54
CA ARG A 45 8.31 -17.62 10.36
C ARG A 45 9.16 -18.85 10.08
N ASP A 46 8.57 -19.84 9.44
CA ASP A 46 9.32 -20.88 8.74
C ASP A 46 9.82 -20.33 7.40
N GLU A 47 11.12 -20.34 7.17
CA GLU A 47 11.75 -19.85 5.94
C GLU A 47 11.39 -20.68 4.69
N ASN A 48 10.84 -21.87 4.85
CA ASN A 48 10.37 -22.69 3.73
C ASN A 48 8.93 -22.34 3.31
N THR A 49 8.18 -21.66 4.16
CA THR A 49 6.85 -21.16 3.81
C THR A 49 6.98 -19.83 3.07
N TRP A 50 6.29 -19.71 1.95
CA TRP A 50 6.24 -18.45 1.21
C TRP A 50 5.41 -17.42 1.98
N MET A 51 6.00 -16.25 2.23
CA MET A 51 5.34 -15.15 2.91
C MET A 51 5.19 -13.96 1.96
N LEU A 52 3.97 -13.44 1.84
CA LEU A 52 3.66 -12.25 1.07
C LEU A 52 3.12 -11.16 1.99
N PHE A 53 3.74 -10.00 1.95
CA PHE A 53 3.23 -8.80 2.62
C PHE A 53 2.54 -7.89 1.60
N GLY A 54 1.26 -7.60 1.81
CA GLY A 54 0.46 -6.72 0.96
C GLY A 54 0.32 -5.32 1.53
N THR A 55 0.49 -4.31 0.70
CA THR A 55 0.15 -2.91 0.98
C THR A 55 0.78 -2.36 2.27
N LEU A 56 2.10 -2.52 2.43
CA LEU A 56 2.81 -2.04 3.60
C LEU A 56 3.05 -0.52 3.55
N PRO A 57 2.83 0.21 4.66
CA PRO A 57 3.07 1.65 4.76
C PRO A 57 4.53 1.98 5.07
N ILE A 58 5.47 1.46 4.29
CA ILE A 58 6.92 1.59 4.51
C ILE A 58 7.56 2.13 3.24
N TYR A 59 8.14 3.33 3.30
CA TYR A 59 8.65 4.02 2.12
C TYR A 59 10.05 4.59 2.33
N PRO A 60 11.02 4.29 1.43
CA PRO A 60 12.41 4.73 1.59
C PRO A 60 12.56 6.26 1.52
N CYS A 61 11.65 6.96 0.83
CA CYS A 61 11.68 8.42 0.67
C CYS A 61 11.31 9.20 1.94
N LEU A 62 10.88 8.53 3.00
CA LEU A 62 10.57 9.18 4.27
C LEU A 62 11.79 9.38 5.18
N ASN A 63 12.96 8.92 4.74
CA ASN A 63 14.25 9.03 5.46
C ASN A 63 14.21 8.49 6.89
N ASP A 64 13.40 7.48 7.14
CA ASP A 64 13.35 6.74 8.40
C ASP A 64 14.33 5.57 8.30
N GLU A 65 15.40 5.59 9.08
CA GLU A 65 16.41 4.52 9.10
C GLU A 65 15.80 3.16 9.46
N TYR A 66 14.81 3.17 10.34
CA TYR A 66 14.08 1.97 10.70
C TYR A 66 13.33 1.37 9.50
N ASP A 67 12.66 2.21 8.70
CA ASP A 67 11.97 1.80 7.49
C ASP A 67 12.93 1.26 6.43
N GLN A 68 14.07 1.92 6.24
CA GLN A 68 15.10 1.46 5.31
C GLN A 68 15.65 0.08 5.71
N HIS A 69 15.94 -0.11 7.01
CA HIS A 69 16.40 -1.39 7.54
C HIS A 69 15.33 -2.49 7.37
N LEU A 70 14.07 -2.19 7.69
CA LEU A 70 12.96 -3.15 7.55
C LEU A 70 12.72 -3.54 6.09
N LEU A 71 12.74 -2.57 5.16
CA LEU A 71 12.65 -2.85 3.73
C LEU A 71 13.81 -3.71 3.23
N GLN A 72 15.02 -3.44 3.68
CA GLN A 72 16.18 -4.25 3.34
C GLN A 72 16.04 -5.68 3.87
N ARG A 73 15.55 -5.83 5.10
CA ARG A 73 15.26 -7.14 5.70
C ARG A 73 14.23 -7.91 4.90
N LEU A 74 13.11 -7.30 4.56
CA LEU A 74 12.05 -7.90 3.74
C LEU A 74 12.60 -8.41 2.39
N ARG A 75 13.42 -7.60 1.72
CA ARG A 75 14.01 -7.96 0.40
C ARG A 75 15.03 -9.08 0.47
N LYS A 76 15.81 -9.14 1.54
CA LYS A 76 16.86 -10.17 1.72
C LYS A 76 16.32 -11.47 2.30
N SER A 77 15.12 -11.48 2.83
CA SER A 77 14.52 -12.67 3.43
C SER A 77 14.11 -13.67 2.35
N LYS A 78 14.56 -14.92 2.51
CA LYS A 78 14.19 -16.03 1.62
C LYS A 78 12.69 -16.24 1.62
N ASN A 79 12.09 -16.51 0.45
CA ASN A 79 10.66 -16.76 0.30
C ASN A 79 9.75 -15.65 0.87
N VAL A 80 10.23 -14.40 0.84
CA VAL A 80 9.42 -13.23 1.20
C VAL A 80 9.22 -12.36 -0.04
N THR A 81 7.99 -11.92 -0.25
CA THR A 81 7.64 -10.94 -1.29
C THR A 81 6.78 -9.83 -0.73
N MET A 82 6.80 -8.70 -1.42
CA MET A 82 5.92 -7.57 -1.14
C MET A 82 5.03 -7.31 -2.35
N ARG A 83 3.78 -6.96 -2.10
CA ARG A 83 2.83 -6.49 -3.11
C ARG A 83 2.15 -5.23 -2.58
N ASN A 84 1.88 -4.27 -3.45
CA ASN A 84 1.04 -3.14 -3.11
C ASN A 84 -0.25 -3.19 -3.93
N ASP A 85 -1.34 -2.83 -3.30
CA ASP A 85 -2.60 -2.62 -3.97
C ASP A 85 -2.54 -1.27 -4.71
N PRO A 86 -2.83 -1.21 -6.02
CA PRO A 86 -2.66 0.00 -6.82
C PRO A 86 -3.84 0.98 -6.75
N ASP A 87 -4.75 0.85 -5.78
CA ASP A 87 -5.91 1.72 -5.64
C ASP A 87 -5.54 3.20 -5.62
N GLY A 88 -6.19 3.96 -6.47
CA GLY A 88 -5.97 5.38 -6.65
C GLY A 88 -4.70 5.75 -7.43
N ARG A 89 -3.82 4.80 -7.75
CA ARG A 89 -2.63 5.04 -8.59
C ARG A 89 -2.85 4.64 -10.04
N SER A 90 -3.12 3.37 -10.26
CA SER A 90 -3.30 2.78 -11.59
C SER A 90 -4.55 1.91 -11.67
N ARG A 91 -5.37 1.92 -10.64
CA ARG A 91 -6.63 1.19 -10.56
C ARG A 91 -7.72 2.05 -9.93
N LEU A 92 -8.91 1.98 -10.51
CA LEU A 92 -10.18 2.34 -9.91
C LEU A 92 -11.05 1.09 -9.85
N ASN A 93 -11.97 1.05 -8.92
CA ASN A 93 -12.91 -0.05 -8.75
C ASN A 93 -14.28 0.32 -9.33
N VAL A 94 -15.01 -0.66 -9.81
CA VAL A 94 -16.38 -0.47 -10.33
C VAL A 94 -17.31 -1.41 -9.57
N ASN A 95 -18.33 -0.84 -8.95
CA ASN A 95 -19.40 -1.62 -8.37
C ASN A 95 -20.23 -2.25 -9.51
N VAL A 96 -20.19 -3.57 -9.61
CA VAL A 96 -20.84 -4.29 -10.70
C VAL A 96 -22.37 -4.23 -10.67
N PHE A 97 -22.97 -3.91 -9.53
CA PHE A 97 -24.42 -3.83 -9.37
C PHE A 97 -24.96 -2.45 -9.71
N THR A 98 -24.23 -1.38 -9.36
CA THR A 98 -24.69 0.01 -9.54
C THR A 98 -23.98 0.70 -10.71
N GLY A 99 -22.83 0.21 -11.15
CA GLY A 99 -21.98 0.86 -12.14
C GLY A 99 -21.17 2.03 -11.57
N ASP A 100 -21.19 2.25 -10.27
CA ASP A 100 -20.44 3.33 -9.63
C ASP A 100 -18.95 3.07 -9.70
N VAL A 101 -18.20 4.12 -10.04
CA VAL A 101 -16.73 4.11 -10.04
C VAL A 101 -16.25 4.69 -8.73
N ILE A 102 -15.45 3.91 -8.02
CA ILE A 102 -14.88 4.27 -6.72
C ILE A 102 -13.37 4.09 -6.74
N VAL A 103 -12.67 4.78 -5.85
CA VAL A 103 -11.19 4.72 -5.78
C VAL A 103 -10.74 3.44 -5.09
N THR A 104 -11.40 3.07 -4.01
CA THR A 104 -11.13 1.85 -3.24
C THR A 104 -12.40 1.32 -2.61
N ASP A 105 -12.42 0.03 -2.31
CA ASP A 105 -13.54 -0.63 -1.61
C ASP A 105 -13.48 -0.45 -0.07
N PHE A 106 -12.43 0.18 0.45
CA PHE A 106 -12.19 0.31 1.88
C PHE A 106 -12.35 1.76 2.32
N GLY A 107 -13.39 2.07 3.10
CA GLY A 107 -13.56 3.33 3.81
C GLY A 107 -13.25 4.56 2.94
N ASP A 108 -13.82 4.62 1.75
CA ASP A 108 -13.46 5.62 0.77
C ASP A 108 -14.16 6.95 1.09
N GLU A 109 -13.41 7.85 1.71
CA GLU A 109 -13.87 9.22 1.93
C GLU A 109 -14.11 9.98 0.61
N ASN A 110 -13.55 9.52 -0.49
CA ASN A 110 -13.77 10.12 -1.81
C ASN A 110 -15.12 9.70 -2.42
N GLY A 111 -15.72 8.64 -1.91
CA GLY A 111 -17.02 8.15 -2.37
C GLY A 111 -17.05 7.73 -3.84
N THR A 112 -18.24 7.81 -4.43
CA THR A 112 -18.43 7.56 -5.87
C THR A 112 -17.94 8.75 -6.68
N ILE A 113 -16.94 8.54 -7.56
CA ILE A 113 -16.39 9.59 -8.41
C ILE A 113 -17.14 9.72 -9.75
N SER A 114 -17.77 8.65 -10.21
CA SER A 114 -18.62 8.64 -11.40
C SER A 114 -19.43 7.34 -11.50
N ASN A 115 -20.14 7.17 -12.64
CA ASN A 115 -20.87 5.95 -12.95
C ASN A 115 -20.67 5.59 -14.44
N ILE A 116 -20.33 4.33 -14.73
CA ILE A 116 -20.04 3.82 -16.09
C ILE A 116 -21.22 3.90 -17.05
N GLN A 117 -22.46 4.10 -16.56
CA GLN A 117 -23.62 4.30 -17.39
C GLN A 117 -23.73 5.76 -17.91
N LYS A 118 -22.98 6.68 -17.28
CA LYS A 118 -22.99 8.11 -17.61
C LYS A 118 -21.74 8.56 -18.33
N ASP A 119 -20.59 8.07 -17.87
CA ASP A 119 -19.27 8.53 -18.31
C ASP A 119 -18.42 7.38 -18.84
N LYS A 120 -17.55 7.69 -19.79
CA LYS A 120 -16.56 6.71 -20.26
C LYS A 120 -15.51 6.50 -19.19
N LEU A 121 -15.17 5.24 -18.91
CA LEU A 121 -14.22 4.87 -17.88
C LEU A 121 -12.84 5.54 -18.07
N THR A 122 -12.41 5.71 -19.33
CA THR A 122 -11.16 6.43 -19.66
C THR A 122 -11.19 7.89 -19.20
N ASP A 123 -12.33 8.57 -19.37
CA ASP A 123 -12.47 9.98 -19.00
C ASP A 123 -12.50 10.13 -17.47
N VAL A 124 -13.20 9.21 -16.79
CA VAL A 124 -13.23 9.14 -15.33
C VAL A 124 -11.83 8.92 -14.77
N PHE A 125 -11.08 7.96 -15.33
CA PHE A 125 -9.72 7.68 -14.89
C PHE A 125 -8.78 8.87 -15.12
N ASN A 126 -8.87 9.53 -16.25
CA ASN A 126 -8.08 10.74 -16.54
C ASN A 126 -8.44 11.90 -15.60
N GLN A 127 -9.71 12.10 -15.28
CA GLN A 127 -10.14 13.10 -14.30
C GLN A 127 -9.55 12.79 -12.92
N TRP A 128 -9.62 11.54 -12.49
CA TRP A 128 -9.04 11.10 -11.23
C TRP A 128 -7.53 11.36 -11.18
N LEU A 129 -6.78 10.98 -12.20
CA LEU A 129 -5.33 11.18 -12.28
C LEU A 129 -4.90 12.64 -12.19
N ASN A 130 -5.79 13.59 -12.53
CA ASN A 130 -5.53 15.03 -12.44
C ASN A 130 -5.90 15.63 -11.07
N THR A 131 -6.43 14.85 -10.14
CA THR A 131 -6.66 15.34 -8.77
C THR A 131 -5.36 15.50 -7.98
N ASP A 132 -5.35 16.40 -7.02
CA ASP A 132 -4.18 16.62 -6.14
C ASP A 132 -3.80 15.34 -5.39
N LEU A 133 -4.80 14.56 -4.97
CA LEU A 133 -4.59 13.30 -4.26
C LEU A 133 -3.88 12.29 -5.15
N ALA A 134 -4.39 12.04 -6.35
CA ALA A 134 -3.76 11.11 -7.30
C ALA A 134 -2.35 11.57 -7.69
N GLN A 135 -2.15 12.87 -7.93
CA GLN A 135 -0.84 13.45 -8.24
C GLN A 135 0.16 13.24 -7.09
N SER A 136 -0.28 13.34 -5.83
CA SER A 136 0.57 13.10 -4.66
C SER A 136 1.04 11.65 -4.52
N LEU A 137 0.33 10.70 -5.15
CA LEU A 137 0.66 9.27 -5.19
C LEU A 137 1.54 8.90 -6.40
N ASN A 138 1.69 9.78 -7.38
CA ASN A 138 2.35 9.49 -8.65
C ASN A 138 3.89 9.57 -8.54
N CYS A 139 4.48 8.61 -7.83
CA CYS A 139 5.92 8.45 -7.65
C CYS A 139 6.43 7.12 -8.26
N HIS A 140 7.69 7.10 -8.70
CA HIS A 140 8.33 5.96 -9.36
C HIS A 140 9.79 5.81 -8.92
N CYS A 141 10.02 5.08 -7.82
CA CYS A 141 11.34 4.82 -7.27
C CYS A 141 11.81 3.40 -7.68
N ALA A 142 12.06 3.18 -8.96
CA ALA A 142 12.40 1.87 -9.49
C ALA A 142 13.70 1.29 -8.90
N GLU A 143 14.73 2.11 -8.70
CA GLU A 143 16.01 1.71 -8.11
C GLU A 143 15.88 1.17 -6.68
N TYR A 144 14.88 1.66 -5.93
CA TYR A 144 14.57 1.17 -4.58
C TYR A 144 13.57 0.01 -4.60
N GLN A 145 13.11 -0.42 -5.76
CA GLN A 145 12.04 -1.40 -5.90
C GLN A 145 10.83 -1.05 -5.02
N CYS A 146 10.57 0.24 -4.86
CA CYS A 146 9.47 0.75 -4.08
C CYS A 146 8.17 0.64 -4.89
N LEU A 147 7.16 0.02 -4.31
CA LEU A 147 5.85 -0.15 -4.94
C LEU A 147 5.01 1.14 -4.88
N GLY A 148 5.46 2.12 -4.09
CA GLY A 148 4.76 3.38 -3.84
C GLY A 148 3.51 3.22 -2.96
N PRO A 149 2.94 4.33 -2.49
CA PRO A 149 1.71 4.33 -1.71
C PRO A 149 0.49 4.08 -2.59
N ASN A 150 -0.57 3.57 -1.99
CA ASN A 150 -1.93 3.64 -2.52
C ASN A 150 -2.75 4.68 -1.73
N VAL A 151 -4.00 4.89 -2.12
CA VAL A 151 -4.87 5.88 -1.46
C VAL A 151 -5.14 5.55 0.00
N LEU A 152 -5.32 4.26 0.35
CA LEU A 152 -5.58 3.83 1.73
C LEU A 152 -4.44 4.17 2.67
N VAL A 153 -3.23 3.79 2.29
CA VAL A 153 -2.01 4.07 3.06
C VAL A 153 -1.80 5.57 3.20
N LYS A 154 -2.01 6.31 2.10
CA LYS A 154 -1.88 7.76 2.10
C LYS A 154 -2.84 8.39 3.09
N ASN A 155 -4.12 8.09 3.01
CA ASN A 155 -5.15 8.69 3.85
C ASN A 155 -4.95 8.33 5.33
N MET A 156 -4.59 7.08 5.61
CA MET A 156 -4.51 6.58 6.96
C MET A 156 -3.24 7.02 7.70
N TYR A 157 -2.08 6.90 7.05
CA TYR A 157 -0.79 7.09 7.73
C TYR A 157 -0.04 8.33 7.32
N TYR A 158 -0.32 8.88 6.13
CA TYR A 158 0.46 9.95 5.52
C TYR A 158 -0.42 11.03 4.86
N PRO A 159 -1.51 11.51 5.49
CA PRO A 159 -2.49 12.39 4.84
C PRO A 159 -1.85 13.66 4.27
N ASN A 160 -0.83 14.19 4.91
CA ASN A 160 -0.15 15.43 4.53
C ASN A 160 1.13 15.20 3.69
N THR A 161 1.43 13.96 3.27
CA THR A 161 2.66 13.64 2.54
C THR A 161 2.41 13.67 1.04
N ASP A 162 3.18 14.47 0.31
CA ASP A 162 3.26 14.42 -1.15
C ASP A 162 4.45 13.51 -1.53
N PHE A 163 4.15 12.29 -1.96
CA PHE A 163 5.17 11.29 -2.28
C PHE A 163 5.93 11.63 -3.55
N LYS A 164 5.29 12.29 -4.52
CA LYS A 164 5.96 12.75 -5.75
C LYS A 164 7.05 13.77 -5.43
N LYS A 165 6.78 14.72 -4.53
CA LYS A 165 7.79 15.68 -4.07
C LYS A 165 8.91 15.03 -3.28
N LYS A 166 8.57 14.03 -2.43
CA LYS A 166 9.58 13.27 -1.68
C LYS A 166 10.52 12.48 -2.60
N GLU A 167 9.99 11.86 -3.65
CA GLU A 167 10.79 11.20 -4.67
C GLU A 167 11.76 12.18 -5.33
N GLN A 168 11.29 13.33 -5.76
CA GLN A 168 12.12 14.35 -6.40
C GLN A 168 13.28 14.81 -5.52
N ILE A 169 13.03 15.04 -4.23
CA ILE A 169 14.06 15.42 -3.25
C ILE A 169 15.09 14.30 -3.11
N MET A 170 14.65 13.06 -3.01
CA MET A 170 15.54 11.90 -2.84
C MET A 170 16.48 11.74 -4.04
N HIS A 171 15.99 11.86 -5.27
CA HIS A 171 16.81 11.81 -6.46
C HIS A 171 17.81 12.97 -6.57
N GLN A 172 17.45 14.17 -6.11
CA GLN A 172 18.38 15.31 -6.07
C GLN A 172 19.55 15.08 -5.13
N HIS A 173 19.32 14.47 -3.97
CA HIS A 173 20.41 14.17 -3.02
C HIS A 173 21.42 13.14 -3.53
N GLN A 174 20.99 12.23 -4.41
CA GLN A 174 21.88 11.21 -4.99
C GLN A 174 22.78 11.75 -6.10
N ILE A 175 22.40 12.83 -6.79
CA ILE A 175 23.22 13.46 -7.82
C ILE A 175 24.39 14.23 -7.21
N PHE A 176 24.32 14.59 -5.94
CA PHE A 176 25.32 15.38 -5.23
C PHE A 176 26.14 14.58 -4.18
N SER A 177 25.90 13.29 -4.05
CA SER A 177 26.65 12.37 -3.19
C SER A 177 27.54 11.44 -3.99
#